data_21d26c7f92b156c47fd174b4b4a9345f
#
_entry.id   21d26c7f92b156c47fd174b4b4a9345f
#
_cell.length_a   1.000
_cell.length_b   1.000
_cell.length_c   1.000
_cell.angle_alpha   90.00
_cell.angle_beta   90.00
_cell.angle_gamma   90.00
#
_symmetry.space_group_name_H-M   'P 1'
#
loop_
_entity.id
_entity.type
_entity.pdbx_description
1 polymer ?
#
loop_
_entity_poly.entity_id
_entity_poly.type
_entity_poly.pdbx_seq_one_letter_code
_entity_poly.pdbx_strand_id
1 'polypeptide(L)'
;MRQILLFAALAAVLALLLVSCGGTKDKPVPTEEDAPDKAAYQKISAEEAYEMMASQEVVVVDVRTREEYDGGHIENAVLVPNESIGSEMPKALPDKEATLLIYCRSGRRSKDAAQKLLALGYQNVYDFGGVIDWPYELVKEG
;
A
#
# COMPACT_ATOMS: atom_id res chain seq x y z
N MET A 1 30.37 17.64 58.12
CA MET A 1 31.48 16.87 58.71
C MET A 1 31.85 15.78 57.68
N ARG A 2 33.05 16.00 57.14
CA ARG A 2 34.12 14.98 56.99
C ARG A 2 33.79 13.88 55.97
N GLN A 3 34.51 13.71 54.97
CA GLN A 3 35.91 13.77 54.45
C GLN A 3 35.99 12.64 53.40
N ILE A 4 36.34 12.97 52.14
CA ILE A 4 37.72 12.90 51.58
C ILE A 4 38.26 11.46 51.51
N LEU A 5 38.58 11.00 50.34
CA LEU A 5 39.87 10.80 49.64
C LEU A 5 39.67 9.72 48.61
N LEU A 6 39.87 9.98 47.30
CA LEU A 6 41.09 9.80 46.54
C LEU A 6 41.76 8.44 46.68
N PHE A 7 41.82 7.68 45.60
CA PHE A 7 43.08 7.14 45.10
C PHE A 7 43.01 6.77 43.62
N ALA A 8 43.90 7.37 42.90
CA ALA A 8 44.27 7.03 41.54
C ALA A 8 45.33 5.92 41.56
N ALA A 9 45.30 5.06 40.57
CA ALA A 9 46.47 4.32 40.05
C ALA A 9 46.01 3.55 38.81
N LEU A 10 46.29 3.96 37.65
CA LEU A 10 47.42 3.74 36.76
C LEU A 10 47.93 2.31 36.72
N ALA A 11 47.61 1.56 35.68
CA ALA A 11 48.51 0.58 35.09
C ALA A 11 48.08 0.31 33.62
N ALA A 12 48.92 0.78 32.73
CA ALA A 12 48.94 0.39 31.33
C ALA A 12 49.54 -1.02 31.21
N VAL A 13 48.88 -1.87 30.46
CA VAL A 13 49.57 -3.04 29.85
C VAL A 13 49.11 -3.12 28.39
N LEU A 14 50.06 -2.82 27.56
CA LEU A 14 50.16 -3.03 26.15
C LEU A 14 50.23 -4.54 25.86
N ALA A 15 49.33 -5.08 25.09
CA ALA A 15 49.52 -6.36 24.42
C ALA A 15 48.95 -6.28 22.98
N LEU A 16 49.89 -6.11 22.09
CA LEU A 16 49.74 -6.32 20.64
C LEU A 16 49.69 -7.82 20.36
N LEU A 17 48.71 -8.28 19.57
CA LEU A 17 48.79 -9.46 18.68
C LEU A 17 47.60 -9.41 17.72
N LEU A 18 47.82 -8.94 16.51
CA LEU A 18 47.93 -9.67 15.24
C LEU A 18 46.77 -10.57 14.86
N VAL A 19 45.97 -10.00 13.90
CA VAL A 19 45.62 -10.58 12.60
C VAL A 19 44.98 -11.96 12.56
N SER A 20 43.74 -11.98 12.12
CA SER A 20 43.33 -12.97 11.14
C SER A 20 42.28 -12.35 10.21
N CYS A 21 42.64 -12.26 8.96
CA CYS A 21 41.75 -11.97 7.85
C CYS A 21 40.68 -13.05 7.74
N GLY A 22 39.42 -12.65 7.84
CA GLY A 22 38.28 -13.47 7.44
C GLY A 22 37.25 -12.53 6.90
N GLY A 23 37.28 -12.29 5.57
CA GLY A 23 36.30 -11.46 4.89
C GLY A 23 34.94 -12.14 4.87
N THR A 24 34.03 -11.73 5.71
CA THR A 24 32.62 -11.86 5.45
C THR A 24 32.15 -10.48 5.03
N LYS A 25 31.73 -10.41 3.78
CA LYS A 25 31.01 -9.28 3.25
C LYS A 25 29.65 -9.23 3.91
N ASP A 26 29.57 -8.66 5.08
CA ASP A 26 28.31 -8.21 5.63
C ASP A 26 27.89 -6.98 4.83
N LYS A 27 27.02 -7.26 3.88
CA LYS A 27 26.24 -6.26 3.20
C LYS A 27 25.44 -5.56 4.29
N PRO A 28 25.54 -4.24 4.48
CA PRO A 28 24.66 -3.56 5.41
C PRO A 28 23.25 -3.75 4.90
N VAL A 29 22.42 -4.39 5.70
CA VAL A 29 20.97 -4.38 5.52
C VAL A 29 20.56 -2.92 5.65
N PRO A 30 19.93 -2.30 4.64
CA PRO A 30 19.36 -0.97 4.81
C PRO A 30 18.34 -1.06 5.94
N THR A 31 18.56 -0.35 7.01
CA THR A 31 17.56 -0.06 8.02
C THR A 31 16.50 0.79 7.30
N GLU A 32 15.33 0.22 7.09
CA GLU A 32 14.14 0.95 6.64
C GLU A 32 13.65 1.84 7.79
N GLU A 33 14.30 2.98 7.96
CA GLU A 33 13.79 4.08 8.77
C GLU A 33 13.90 5.35 7.93
N ASP A 34 12.72 6.00 7.73
CA ASP A 34 12.52 7.31 7.11
C ASP A 34 12.60 7.42 5.58
N ALA A 35 11.80 6.61 4.87
CA ALA A 35 11.15 7.13 3.68
C ALA A 35 9.69 7.48 4.06
N PRO A 36 9.15 8.66 3.68
CA PRO A 36 7.72 8.90 3.79
C PRO A 36 7.03 7.75 3.04
N ASP A 37 6.06 7.12 3.70
CA ASP A 37 5.33 5.95 3.19
C ASP A 37 4.78 6.28 1.79
N LYS A 38 5.58 5.95 0.78
CA LYS A 38 5.17 6.17 -0.60
C LYS A 38 4.07 5.18 -0.88
N ALA A 39 2.87 5.68 -1.10
CA ALA A 39 1.73 4.87 -1.48
C ALA A 39 2.13 3.80 -2.49
N ALA A 40 2.00 2.54 -2.12
CA ALA A 40 2.42 1.39 -2.91
C ALA A 40 1.19 0.66 -3.45
N TYR A 41 1.33 0.06 -4.63
CA TYR A 41 0.31 -0.83 -5.16
C TYR A 41 0.10 -2.02 -4.22
N GLN A 42 -1.14 -2.21 -3.80
CA GLN A 42 -1.53 -3.31 -2.92
C GLN A 42 -2.56 -4.20 -3.63
N LYS A 43 -2.24 -5.48 -3.72
CA LYS A 43 -3.16 -6.50 -4.21
C LYS A 43 -3.76 -7.24 -3.02
N ILE A 44 -5.10 -7.31 -2.98
CA ILE A 44 -5.86 -8.04 -1.96
C ILE A 44 -6.83 -9.03 -2.62
N SER A 45 -7.40 -9.93 -1.83
CA SER A 45 -8.42 -10.85 -2.29
C SER A 45 -9.82 -10.20 -2.31
N ALA A 46 -10.78 -10.86 -2.95
CA ALA A 46 -12.18 -10.42 -2.93
C ALA A 46 -12.78 -10.48 -1.52
N GLU A 47 -12.39 -11.49 -0.73
CA GLU A 47 -12.81 -11.66 0.66
C GLU A 47 -12.27 -10.53 1.55
N GLU A 48 -10.97 -10.21 1.43
CA GLU A 48 -10.36 -9.08 2.16
C GLU A 48 -11.04 -7.76 1.81
N ALA A 49 -11.33 -7.53 0.51
CA ALA A 49 -12.06 -6.34 0.08
C ALA A 49 -13.47 -6.28 0.69
N TYR A 50 -14.17 -7.40 0.72
CA TYR A 50 -15.50 -7.49 1.35
C TYR A 50 -15.46 -7.20 2.86
N GLU A 51 -14.46 -7.72 3.57
CA GLU A 51 -14.25 -7.44 4.99
C GLU A 51 -13.94 -5.95 5.23
N MET A 52 -13.14 -5.33 4.37
CA MET A 52 -12.86 -3.90 4.43
C MET A 52 -14.13 -3.06 4.22
N MET A 53 -14.99 -3.43 3.25
CA MET A 53 -16.27 -2.76 3.02
C MET A 53 -17.21 -2.84 4.24
N ALA A 54 -17.14 -3.92 5.01
CA ALA A 54 -17.97 -4.13 6.19
C ALA A 54 -17.43 -3.45 7.47
N SER A 55 -16.12 -3.19 7.55
CA SER A 55 -15.44 -2.81 8.80
C SER A 55 -14.93 -1.37 8.84
N GLN A 56 -14.82 -0.70 7.69
CA GLN A 56 -14.26 0.65 7.60
C GLN A 56 -14.87 1.45 6.45
N GLU A 57 -14.62 2.75 6.45
CA GLU A 57 -15.04 3.62 5.35
C GLU A 57 -14.14 3.41 4.13
N VAL A 58 -14.73 3.01 3.02
CA VAL A 58 -14.02 2.76 1.77
C VAL A 58 -14.82 3.29 0.56
N VAL A 59 -14.13 3.57 -0.52
CA VAL A 59 -14.74 3.87 -1.81
C VAL A 59 -14.46 2.71 -2.75
N VAL A 60 -15.50 1.99 -3.13
CA VAL A 60 -15.43 0.91 -4.11
C VAL A 60 -15.45 1.51 -5.51
N VAL A 61 -14.46 1.20 -6.33
CA VAL A 61 -14.27 1.81 -7.66
C VAL A 61 -14.35 0.74 -8.76
N ASP A 62 -15.37 0.82 -9.57
CA ASP A 62 -15.50 0.01 -10.78
C ASP A 62 -14.83 0.72 -11.95
N VAL A 63 -13.79 0.13 -12.50
CA VAL A 63 -13.05 0.72 -13.63
C VAL A 63 -13.39 0.08 -14.98
N ARG A 64 -14.56 -0.58 -15.06
CA ARG A 64 -15.11 -1.16 -16.29
C ARG A 64 -15.80 -0.10 -17.15
N THR A 65 -16.42 -0.53 -18.22
CA THR A 65 -17.26 0.35 -19.04
C THR A 65 -18.64 0.58 -18.40
N ARG A 66 -19.35 1.59 -18.88
CA ARG A 66 -20.74 1.87 -18.45
C ARG A 66 -21.65 0.66 -18.66
N GLU A 67 -21.57 0.01 -19.82
CA GLU A 67 -22.40 -1.15 -20.13
C GLU A 67 -22.13 -2.34 -19.20
N GLU A 68 -20.85 -2.56 -18.84
CA GLU A 68 -20.48 -3.63 -17.89
C GLU A 68 -21.02 -3.31 -16.48
N TYR A 69 -20.95 -2.05 -16.07
CA TYR A 69 -21.45 -1.58 -14.78
C TYR A 69 -22.99 -1.74 -14.69
N ASP A 70 -23.71 -1.26 -15.68
CA ASP A 70 -25.18 -1.33 -15.73
C ASP A 70 -25.67 -2.79 -15.78
N GLY A 71 -24.90 -3.67 -16.38
CA GLY A 71 -25.16 -5.13 -16.41
C GLY A 71 -25.05 -5.83 -15.06
N GLY A 72 -24.43 -5.20 -14.08
CA GLY A 72 -24.26 -5.68 -12.70
C GLY A 72 -22.93 -5.22 -12.12
N HIS A 73 -22.98 -4.61 -10.92
CA HIS A 73 -21.83 -4.06 -10.22
C HIS A 73 -21.93 -4.34 -8.71
N ILE A 74 -20.82 -4.15 -8.00
CA ILE A 74 -20.79 -4.26 -6.53
C ILE A 74 -21.57 -3.08 -5.95
N GLU A 75 -22.40 -3.35 -4.96
CA GLU A 75 -23.24 -2.34 -4.33
C GLU A 75 -22.42 -1.13 -3.86
N ASN A 76 -22.92 0.09 -4.10
CA ASN A 76 -22.29 1.37 -3.82
C ASN A 76 -20.97 1.62 -4.58
N ALA A 77 -20.63 0.83 -5.59
CA ALA A 77 -19.45 1.09 -6.40
C ALA A 77 -19.61 2.36 -7.23
N VAL A 78 -18.56 3.17 -7.28
CA VAL A 78 -18.45 4.36 -8.13
C VAL A 78 -17.81 3.98 -9.45
N LEU A 79 -18.48 4.29 -10.56
CA LEU A 79 -17.94 4.03 -11.89
C LEU A 79 -16.90 5.08 -12.29
N VAL A 80 -15.68 4.63 -12.51
CA VAL A 80 -14.58 5.44 -13.07
C VAL A 80 -13.85 4.60 -14.12
N PRO A 81 -14.29 4.61 -15.37
CA PRO A 81 -13.68 3.79 -16.42
C PRO A 81 -12.17 4.00 -16.50
N ASN A 82 -11.41 2.91 -16.60
CA ASN A 82 -9.95 2.97 -16.64
C ASN A 82 -9.40 3.93 -17.70
N GLU A 83 -10.06 4.01 -18.85
CA GLU A 83 -9.70 4.87 -19.97
C GLU A 83 -9.92 6.36 -19.68
N SER A 84 -10.76 6.69 -18.69
CA SER A 84 -11.01 8.07 -18.25
C SER A 84 -10.00 8.58 -17.22
N ILE A 85 -9.18 7.70 -16.64
CA ILE A 85 -8.12 8.08 -15.69
C ILE A 85 -6.92 8.58 -16.49
N GLY A 86 -6.76 9.88 -16.55
CA GLY A 86 -5.66 10.57 -17.24
C GLY A 86 -4.66 11.22 -16.29
N SER A 87 -4.26 12.43 -16.62
CA SER A 87 -3.30 13.23 -15.83
C SER A 87 -3.98 14.07 -14.72
N GLU A 88 -5.30 14.11 -14.71
CA GLU A 88 -6.08 14.86 -13.73
C GLU A 88 -6.85 13.92 -12.80
N MET A 89 -7.08 14.40 -11.59
CA MET A 89 -7.86 13.68 -10.58
C MET A 89 -9.30 13.48 -11.07
N PRO A 90 -9.82 12.23 -11.06
CA PRO A 90 -11.20 11.97 -11.38
C PRO A 90 -12.16 12.74 -10.44
N LYS A 91 -13.14 13.43 -11.01
CA LYS A 91 -14.12 14.19 -10.20
C LYS A 91 -14.93 13.32 -9.22
N ALA A 92 -15.11 12.05 -9.55
CA ALA A 92 -15.81 11.09 -8.72
C ALA A 92 -14.97 10.63 -7.49
N LEU A 93 -13.67 10.93 -7.48
CA LEU A 93 -12.73 10.55 -6.41
C LEU A 93 -12.02 11.80 -5.88
N PRO A 94 -12.72 12.71 -5.19
CA PRO A 94 -12.17 14.01 -4.79
C PRO A 94 -11.16 13.94 -3.65
N ASP A 95 -11.12 12.85 -2.91
CA ASP A 95 -10.25 12.67 -1.76
C ASP A 95 -9.12 11.67 -2.05
N LYS A 96 -7.89 12.15 -2.01
CA LYS A 96 -6.69 11.34 -2.25
C LYS A 96 -6.27 10.50 -1.05
N GLU A 97 -6.80 10.79 0.14
CA GLU A 97 -6.54 10.04 1.37
C GLU A 97 -7.58 8.95 1.60
N ALA A 98 -8.69 8.97 0.85
CA ALA A 98 -9.70 7.92 0.92
C ALA A 98 -9.12 6.54 0.60
N THR A 99 -9.62 5.51 1.26
CA THR A 99 -9.30 4.12 0.94
C THR A 99 -10.08 3.67 -0.29
N LEU A 100 -9.39 3.43 -1.38
CA LEU A 100 -9.96 3.02 -2.66
C LEU A 100 -9.82 1.50 -2.84
N LEU A 101 -10.93 0.80 -3.05
CA LEU A 101 -10.99 -0.61 -3.43
C LEU A 101 -11.34 -0.69 -4.91
N ILE A 102 -10.40 -1.10 -5.75
CA ILE A 102 -10.52 -1.04 -7.20
C ILE A 102 -10.73 -2.43 -7.77
N TYR A 103 -11.69 -2.55 -8.69
CA TYR A 103 -11.90 -3.77 -9.45
C TYR A 103 -12.25 -3.50 -10.91
N CYS A 104 -12.07 -4.51 -11.73
CA CYS A 104 -12.58 -4.53 -13.09
C CYS A 104 -13.27 -5.86 -13.41
N ARG A 105 -13.19 -6.36 -14.64
CA ARG A 105 -13.75 -7.67 -14.99
C ARG A 105 -12.85 -8.82 -14.52
N SER A 106 -11.54 -8.76 -14.81
CA SER A 106 -10.56 -9.85 -14.61
C SER A 106 -9.24 -9.43 -13.98
N GLY A 107 -9.11 -8.19 -13.49
CA GLY A 107 -7.92 -7.70 -12.77
C GLY A 107 -6.91 -6.91 -13.62
N ARG A 108 -6.94 -6.96 -14.97
CA ARG A 108 -5.96 -6.24 -15.79
C ARG A 108 -6.16 -4.73 -15.76
N ARG A 109 -7.40 -4.26 -15.97
CA ARG A 109 -7.74 -2.82 -15.95
C ARG A 109 -7.64 -2.23 -14.54
N SER A 110 -7.99 -2.98 -13.50
CA SER A 110 -7.90 -2.53 -12.11
C SER A 110 -6.45 -2.31 -11.67
N LYS A 111 -5.54 -3.18 -12.09
CA LYS A 111 -4.11 -2.99 -11.86
C LYS A 111 -3.58 -1.72 -12.55
N ASP A 112 -3.93 -1.48 -13.81
CA ASP A 112 -3.56 -0.28 -14.56
C ASP A 112 -4.14 0.99 -13.92
N ALA A 113 -5.43 0.96 -13.57
CA ALA A 113 -6.11 2.05 -12.89
C ALA A 113 -5.48 2.37 -11.51
N ALA A 114 -5.15 1.36 -10.73
CA ALA A 114 -4.48 1.53 -9.44
C ALA A 114 -3.14 2.25 -9.59
N GLN A 115 -2.34 1.87 -10.57
CA GLN A 115 -1.05 2.53 -10.86
C GLN A 115 -1.22 3.99 -11.28
N LYS A 116 -2.23 4.29 -12.11
CA LYS A 116 -2.57 5.66 -12.51
C LYS A 116 -3.00 6.51 -11.31
N LEU A 117 -3.85 5.98 -10.44
CA LEU A 117 -4.31 6.69 -9.24
C LEU A 117 -3.16 6.95 -8.26
N LEU A 118 -2.29 5.97 -8.04
CA LEU A 118 -1.07 6.17 -7.25
C LEU A 118 -0.18 7.27 -7.84
N ALA A 119 -0.02 7.30 -9.16
CA ALA A 119 0.74 8.37 -9.86
C ALA A 119 0.10 9.75 -9.71
N LEU A 120 -1.23 9.82 -9.56
CA LEU A 120 -1.97 11.05 -9.27
C LEU A 120 -1.91 11.46 -7.78
N GLY A 121 -1.28 10.66 -6.92
CA GLY A 121 -1.04 10.96 -5.50
C GLY A 121 -2.10 10.41 -4.53
N TYR A 122 -2.93 9.45 -4.96
CA TYR A 122 -3.78 8.72 -4.03
C TYR A 122 -2.93 7.82 -3.12
N GLN A 123 -3.27 7.78 -1.82
CA GLN A 123 -2.42 7.17 -0.81
C GLN A 123 -2.81 5.71 -0.51
N ASN A 124 -4.09 5.38 -0.49
CA ASN A 124 -4.61 4.11 -0.02
C ASN A 124 -5.35 3.40 -1.16
N VAL A 125 -4.60 2.74 -2.04
CA VAL A 125 -5.14 2.13 -3.26
C VAL A 125 -4.95 0.62 -3.23
N TYR A 126 -6.06 -0.11 -3.21
CA TYR A 126 -6.13 -1.56 -3.15
C TYR A 126 -6.81 -2.11 -4.40
N ASP A 127 -6.17 -3.04 -5.09
CA ASP A 127 -6.73 -3.76 -6.24
C ASP A 127 -7.17 -5.15 -5.80
N PHE A 128 -8.45 -5.47 -5.89
CA PHE A 128 -8.95 -6.81 -5.57
C PHE A 128 -9.35 -7.64 -6.79
N GLY A 129 -8.98 -7.20 -7.99
CA GLY A 129 -9.01 -8.02 -9.19
C GLY A 129 -10.26 -7.89 -10.01
N GLY A 130 -10.95 -8.99 -10.22
CA GLY A 130 -12.04 -9.08 -11.17
C GLY A 130 -13.38 -9.46 -10.56
N VAL A 131 -14.46 -8.85 -11.06
CA VAL A 131 -15.83 -9.21 -10.68
C VAL A 131 -16.19 -10.64 -11.06
N ILE A 132 -15.46 -11.27 -11.97
CA ILE A 132 -15.65 -12.69 -12.30
C ILE A 132 -15.31 -13.63 -11.15
N ASP A 133 -14.45 -13.20 -10.23
CA ASP A 133 -14.03 -13.94 -9.04
C ASP A 133 -14.75 -13.45 -7.78
N TRP A 134 -15.69 -12.52 -7.91
CA TRP A 134 -16.47 -11.96 -6.81
C TRP A 134 -17.55 -12.94 -6.37
N PRO A 135 -17.47 -13.49 -5.13
CA PRO A 135 -18.37 -14.56 -4.70
C PRO A 135 -19.72 -14.07 -4.15
N TYR A 136 -19.94 -12.76 -4.13
CA TYR A 136 -21.13 -12.14 -3.55
C TYR A 136 -22.06 -11.59 -4.63
N GLU A 137 -23.23 -11.10 -4.22
CA GLU A 137 -24.23 -10.56 -5.14
C GLU A 137 -23.78 -9.27 -5.82
N LEU A 138 -24.27 -9.08 -7.03
CA LEU A 138 -24.15 -7.84 -7.80
C LEU A 138 -25.52 -7.18 -7.90
N VAL A 139 -25.54 -5.85 -7.79
CA VAL A 139 -26.72 -5.05 -8.01
C VAL A 139 -26.79 -4.55 -9.46
N LYS A 140 -28.00 -4.22 -9.93
CA LYS A 140 -28.21 -3.59 -11.23
C LYS A 140 -28.96 -2.29 -11.00
N GLU A 141 -28.58 -1.27 -11.73
CA GLU A 141 -29.42 -0.08 -11.83
C GLU A 141 -30.63 -0.44 -12.70
N GLY A 142 -31.83 -0.23 -12.16
CA GLY A 142 -33.10 -0.48 -12.83
C GLY A 142 -33.48 0.63 -13.80
#